data_1702e3764af9b6201a5a097d8ec75e86
#
_entry.id   1702e3764af9b6201a5a097d8ec75e86
#
_cell.length_a   1.000
_cell.length_b   1.000
_cell.length_c   1.000
_cell.angle_alpha   90.00
_cell.angle_beta   90.00
_cell.angle_gamma   90.00
#
_symmetry.space_group_name_H-M   'P 1'
#
loop_
_entity.id
_entity.type
_entity.pdbx_description
1 polymer ?
#
loop_
_entity_poly.entity_id
_entity_poly.type
_entity_poly.pdbx_seq_one_letter_code
_entity_poly.pdbx_strand_id
1 'polypeptide(L)'
;MIATNSEIQDGMQIDWNVPIEMDDGLILRADVFRPIDSGRYPVILTYGPYAKGLSFQKGYPSAWERMVEEHPDVAAGSTNKYQSWEVVDPEKWVPDDYVCVR
;
A
#
# COMPACT_ATOMS: atom_id res chain seq x y z
N MET A 1 -4.81 18.04 -11.02
CA MET A 1 -5.30 17.75 -9.65
C MET A 1 -5.44 16.25 -9.47
N ILE A 2 -4.92 15.71 -8.38
CA ILE A 2 -5.07 14.31 -8.02
C ILE A 2 -6.39 14.15 -7.26
N ALA A 3 -7.29 13.32 -7.77
CA ALA A 3 -8.57 13.07 -7.12
C ALA A 3 -8.43 12.01 -6.02
N THR A 4 -9.10 12.24 -4.88
CA THR A 4 -9.28 11.23 -3.86
C THR A 4 -10.38 10.27 -4.31
N ASN A 5 -10.16 8.99 -4.12
CA ASN A 5 -11.05 7.94 -4.56
C ASN A 5 -11.07 6.81 -3.54
N SER A 6 -12.24 6.26 -3.25
CA SER A 6 -12.38 5.15 -2.31
C SER A 6 -13.09 3.99 -2.97
N GLU A 7 -12.63 2.78 -2.70
CA GLU A 7 -13.22 1.56 -3.24
C GLU A 7 -13.03 0.40 -2.27
N ILE A 8 -13.84 -0.65 -2.44
CA ILE A 8 -13.66 -1.94 -1.77
C ILE A 8 -13.14 -2.90 -2.81
N GLN A 9 -11.94 -3.45 -2.60
CA GLN A 9 -11.30 -4.37 -3.52
C GLN A 9 -10.38 -5.32 -2.76
N ASP A 10 -10.33 -6.56 -3.19
CA ASP A 10 -9.45 -7.60 -2.62
C ASP A 10 -9.59 -7.72 -1.09
N GLY A 11 -10.82 -7.58 -0.58
CA GLY A 11 -11.12 -7.72 0.84
C GLY A 11 -10.77 -6.51 1.69
N MET A 12 -10.45 -5.37 1.09
CA MET A 12 -10.02 -4.15 1.79
C MET A 12 -10.86 -2.95 1.39
N GLN A 13 -10.97 -1.99 2.28
CA GLN A 13 -11.35 -0.63 1.95
C GLN A 13 -10.08 0.13 1.58
N ILE A 14 -10.02 0.68 0.39
CA ILE A 14 -8.85 1.41 -0.12
C ILE A 14 -9.25 2.85 -0.38
N ASP A 15 -8.55 3.79 0.25
CA ASP A 15 -8.71 5.22 0.03
C ASP A 15 -7.47 5.73 -0.70
N TRP A 16 -7.63 6.09 -1.97
CA TRP A 16 -6.55 6.53 -2.84
C TRP A 16 -6.31 8.04 -2.74
N ASN A 17 -5.07 8.44 -2.67
CA ASN A 17 -4.65 9.84 -2.77
C ASN A 17 -5.30 10.74 -1.71
N VAL A 18 -5.38 10.26 -0.49
CA VAL A 18 -5.92 11.01 0.65
C VAL A 18 -5.01 12.23 0.91
N PRO A 19 -5.56 13.45 0.92
CA PRO A 19 -4.74 14.64 1.15
C PRO A 19 -4.33 14.75 2.62
N ILE A 20 -3.06 15.11 2.82
CA ILE A 20 -2.50 15.42 4.13
C ILE A 20 -1.89 16.81 4.04
N GLU A 21 -2.55 17.80 4.64
CA GLU A 21 -2.06 19.17 4.63
C GLU A 21 -0.97 19.34 5.68
N MET A 22 0.17 19.85 5.25
CA MET A 22 1.33 20.12 6.11
C MET A 22 1.28 21.55 6.60
N ASP A 23 2.09 21.87 7.64
CA ASP A 23 2.12 23.18 8.29
C ASP A 23 2.45 24.33 7.34
N ASP A 24 3.22 24.06 6.30
CA ASP A 24 3.60 25.05 5.29
C ASP A 24 2.60 25.19 4.12
N GLY A 25 1.46 24.48 4.21
CA GLY A 25 0.45 24.45 3.16
C GLY A 25 0.69 23.43 2.05
N LEU A 26 1.81 22.71 2.09
CA LEU A 26 2.07 21.61 1.16
C LEU A 26 1.08 20.47 1.42
N ILE A 27 0.51 19.93 0.36
CA ILE A 27 -0.41 18.78 0.46
C ILE A 27 0.31 17.53 -0.02
N LEU A 28 0.50 16.57 0.89
CA LEU A 28 0.96 15.24 0.56
C LEU A 28 -0.24 14.35 0.21
N ARG A 29 0.00 13.27 -0.49
CA ARG A 29 -1.04 12.29 -0.86
C ARG A 29 -0.64 10.92 -0.37
N ALA A 30 -1.56 10.27 0.33
CA ALA A 30 -1.34 8.94 0.86
C ALA A 30 -2.40 7.97 0.34
N ASP A 31 -2.01 6.71 0.18
CA ASP A 31 -2.96 5.61 -0.04
C ASP A 31 -3.17 4.91 1.29
N VAL A 32 -4.43 4.64 1.65
CA VAL A 32 -4.82 4.00 2.90
C VAL A 32 -5.51 2.68 2.59
N PHE A 33 -4.94 1.59 3.09
CA PHE A 33 -5.52 0.25 2.98
C PHE A 33 -5.95 -0.18 4.38
N ARG A 34 -7.22 -0.52 4.54
CA ARG A 34 -7.78 -0.80 5.87
C ARG A 34 -8.84 -1.89 5.84
N PRO A 35 -9.14 -2.51 7.00
CA PRO A 35 -10.27 -3.40 7.11
C PRO A 35 -11.57 -2.72 6.71
N ILE A 36 -12.51 -3.49 6.15
CA ILE A 36 -13.82 -2.97 5.73
C ILE A 36 -14.64 -2.53 6.94
N ASP A 37 -14.55 -3.28 8.03
CA ASP A 37 -15.29 -2.97 9.26
C ASP A 37 -14.72 -1.75 9.96
N SER A 38 -15.59 -0.89 10.46
CA SER A 38 -15.21 0.27 11.27
C SER A 38 -14.54 -0.17 12.56
N GLY A 39 -13.54 0.58 13.01
CA GLY A 39 -12.84 0.27 14.25
C GLY A 39 -11.56 1.08 14.39
N ARG A 40 -10.83 0.76 15.45
CA ARG A 40 -9.51 1.31 15.70
C ARG A 40 -8.48 0.21 15.48
N TYR A 41 -7.52 0.48 14.61
CA TYR A 41 -6.52 -0.49 14.20
C TYR A 41 -5.12 0.12 14.30
N PRO A 42 -4.11 -0.69 14.62
CA PRO A 42 -2.73 -0.22 14.52
C PRO A 42 -2.39 0.13 13.06
N VAL A 43 -1.57 1.14 12.89
CA VAL A 43 -1.19 1.68 11.57
C VAL A 43 0.26 1.38 11.28
N ILE A 44 0.52 0.85 10.09
CA ILE A 44 1.86 0.75 9.52
C ILE A 44 1.99 1.86 8.49
N LEU A 45 2.82 2.85 8.81
CA LEU A 45 3.04 4.01 7.94
C LEU A 45 4.41 3.92 7.29
N THR A 46 4.43 4.07 5.98
CA THR A 46 5.66 4.21 5.22
C THR A 46 5.69 5.59 4.56
N TYR A 47 6.77 6.32 4.75
CA TYR A 47 7.01 7.59 4.09
C TYR A 47 8.37 7.52 3.38
N GLY A 48 8.33 7.64 2.06
CA GLY A 48 9.53 7.46 1.26
C GLY A 48 9.42 8.09 -0.12
N PRO A 49 10.52 8.12 -0.89
CA PRO A 49 10.59 8.79 -2.18
C PRO A 49 10.10 7.93 -3.35
N TYR A 50 9.74 6.67 -3.12
CA TYR A 50 9.36 5.76 -4.19
C TYR A 50 7.91 5.95 -4.59
N ALA A 51 7.60 5.75 -5.87
CA ALA A 51 6.28 5.97 -6.42
C ALA A 51 5.27 4.98 -5.81
N LYS A 52 4.36 5.46 -4.98
CA LYS A 52 3.41 4.64 -4.25
C LYS A 52 2.41 3.89 -5.13
N GLY A 53 2.16 4.40 -6.33
CA GLY A 53 1.27 3.77 -7.31
C GLY A 53 1.96 2.80 -8.24
N LEU A 54 3.27 2.62 -8.12
CA LEU A 54 4.06 1.74 -8.98
C LEU A 54 4.30 0.41 -8.28
N SER A 55 3.79 -0.68 -8.87
CA SER A 55 4.01 -1.99 -8.29
C SER A 55 5.48 -2.40 -8.34
N PHE A 56 5.91 -3.20 -7.37
CA PHE A 56 7.30 -3.66 -7.27
C PHE A 56 7.75 -4.35 -8.56
N GLN A 57 6.93 -5.26 -9.09
CA GLN A 57 7.27 -6.02 -10.30
C GLN A 57 7.38 -5.16 -11.55
N LYS A 58 6.66 -4.05 -11.62
CA LYS A 58 6.74 -3.12 -12.75
C LYS A 58 7.88 -2.14 -12.62
N GLY A 59 8.11 -1.64 -11.41
CA GLY A 59 9.16 -0.67 -11.16
C GLY A 59 10.56 -1.26 -11.09
N TYR A 60 10.68 -2.47 -10.59
CA TYR A 60 11.95 -3.15 -10.33
C TYR A 60 11.88 -4.61 -10.74
N PRO A 61 11.70 -4.90 -12.04
CA PRO A 61 11.43 -6.28 -12.49
C PRO A 61 12.53 -7.28 -12.16
N SER A 62 13.80 -6.89 -12.26
CA SER A 62 14.91 -7.80 -11.93
C SER A 62 14.95 -8.15 -10.44
N ALA A 63 14.73 -7.15 -9.59
CA ALA A 63 14.69 -7.37 -8.14
C ALA A 63 13.48 -8.22 -7.74
N TRP A 64 12.35 -8.01 -8.40
CA TRP A 64 11.15 -8.81 -8.19
C TRP A 64 11.37 -10.27 -8.54
N GLU A 65 11.90 -10.55 -9.72
CA GLU A 65 12.20 -11.91 -10.18
C GLU A 65 13.14 -12.64 -9.22
N ARG A 66 14.18 -11.96 -8.78
CA ARG A 66 15.15 -12.51 -7.84
C ARG A 66 14.49 -12.81 -6.48
N MET A 67 13.67 -11.89 -5.98
CA MET A 67 12.98 -12.08 -4.72
C MET A 67 12.02 -13.27 -4.77
N VAL A 68 11.24 -13.39 -5.84
CA VAL A 68 10.31 -14.51 -6.01
C VAL A 68 11.04 -15.84 -6.13
N GLU A 69 12.19 -15.87 -6.79
CA GLU A 69 13.03 -17.06 -6.92
C GLU A 69 13.61 -17.50 -5.55
N GLU A 70 14.15 -16.55 -4.80
CA GLU A 70 14.79 -16.81 -3.50
C GLU A 70 13.78 -16.97 -2.36
N HIS A 71 12.65 -16.25 -2.43
CA HIS A 71 11.62 -16.18 -1.39
C HIS A 71 10.22 -16.23 -1.98
N PRO A 72 9.79 -17.36 -2.55
CA PRO A 72 8.49 -17.46 -3.20
C PRO A 72 7.31 -17.23 -2.26
N ASP A 73 7.48 -17.42 -0.96
CA ASP A 73 6.47 -17.17 0.06
C ASP A 73 6.05 -15.69 0.14
N VAL A 74 6.93 -14.78 -0.27
CA VAL A 74 6.60 -13.34 -0.29
C VAL A 74 5.51 -13.04 -1.30
N ALA A 75 5.53 -13.68 -2.46
CA ALA A 75 4.52 -13.50 -3.50
C ALA A 75 3.27 -14.37 -3.28
N ALA A 76 3.38 -15.44 -2.52
CA ALA A 76 2.28 -16.37 -2.28
C ALA A 76 1.21 -15.74 -1.38
N GLY A 77 -0.07 -16.04 -1.64
CA GLY A 77 -1.18 -15.59 -0.81
C GLY A 77 -1.56 -14.11 -1.02
N SER A 78 -1.09 -13.50 -2.10
CA SER A 78 -1.38 -12.11 -2.45
C SER A 78 -1.59 -11.99 -3.95
N THR A 79 -2.39 -11.01 -4.38
CA THR A 79 -2.52 -10.69 -5.81
C THR A 79 -1.28 -9.99 -6.34
N ASN A 80 -0.44 -9.45 -5.46
CA ASN A 80 0.75 -8.67 -5.78
C ASN A 80 0.45 -7.36 -6.52
N LYS A 81 -0.78 -6.87 -6.46
CA LYS A 81 -1.18 -5.61 -7.11
C LYS A 81 -0.73 -4.38 -6.33
N TYR A 82 -0.62 -4.49 -5.00
CA TYR A 82 -0.45 -3.32 -4.11
C TYR A 82 0.93 -3.23 -3.50
N GLN A 83 1.81 -4.16 -3.82
CA GLN A 83 3.19 -4.12 -3.36
C GLN A 83 3.95 -2.99 -4.07
N SER A 84 4.81 -2.32 -3.33
CA SER A 84 5.72 -1.32 -3.87
C SER A 84 7.07 -1.43 -3.18
N TRP A 85 8.06 -0.70 -3.68
CA TRP A 85 9.40 -0.74 -3.10
C TRP A 85 9.40 -0.19 -1.68
N GLU A 86 9.91 -0.97 -0.74
CA GLU A 86 10.03 -0.62 0.68
C GLU A 86 8.69 -0.31 1.38
N VAL A 87 7.59 -0.84 0.89
CA VAL A 87 6.30 -0.79 1.59
C VAL A 87 5.76 -2.18 1.83
N VAL A 88 4.98 -2.32 2.89
CA VAL A 88 4.35 -3.60 3.21
C VAL A 88 3.27 -3.95 2.20
N ASP A 89 3.06 -5.23 1.96
CA ASP A 89 1.95 -5.69 1.14
C ASP A 89 0.66 -5.64 1.97
N PRO A 90 -0.28 -4.74 1.64
CA PRO A 90 -1.49 -4.58 2.45
C PRO A 90 -2.36 -5.83 2.48
N GLU A 91 -2.34 -6.66 1.44
CA GLU A 91 -3.11 -7.90 1.43
C GLU A 91 -2.65 -8.91 2.48
N LYS A 92 -1.43 -8.76 3.00
CA LYS A 92 -0.89 -9.63 4.06
C LYS A 92 -1.08 -9.06 5.46
N TRP A 93 -1.31 -7.75 5.59
CA TRP A 93 -1.42 -7.10 6.89
C TRP A 93 -2.84 -6.70 7.25
N VAL A 94 -3.62 -6.22 6.28
CA VAL A 94 -5.01 -5.80 6.53
C VAL A 94 -5.89 -6.94 7.08
N PRO A 95 -5.77 -8.19 6.60
CA PRO A 95 -6.55 -9.29 7.18
C PRO A 95 -6.26 -9.58 8.66
N ASP A 96 -5.10 -9.14 9.16
CA ASP A 96 -4.73 -9.26 10.58
C ASP A 96 -5.06 -7.98 11.37
N ASP A 97 -5.98 -7.18 10.87
CA ASP A 97 -6.50 -5.97 11.50
C ASP A 97 -5.47 -4.83 11.62
N TYR A 98 -4.68 -4.66 10.59
CA TYR A 98 -3.79 -3.50 10.44
C TYR A 98 -4.31 -2.55 9.37
N VAL A 99 -3.99 -1.27 9.54
CA VAL A 99 -4.13 -0.25 8.51
C VAL A 99 -2.74 0.03 7.92
N CYS A 100 -2.64 0.03 6.60
CA CYS A 100 -1.39 0.34 5.89
C CYS A 100 -1.53 1.68 5.19
N VAL A 101 -0.60 2.59 5.46
CA VAL A 101 -0.56 3.94 4.88
C VAL A 101 0.79 4.15 4.19
N ARG A 102 0.73 4.63 2.96
CA ARG A 102 1.95 4.93 2.19
C ARG A 102 1.83 6.19 1.35
#